data_600ba91d9d2591d9fdd329f34a46728a
#
_entry.id   600ba91d9d2591d9fdd329f34a46728a
#
_cell.length_a   1.000
_cell.length_b   1.000
_cell.length_c   1.000
_cell.angle_alpha   90.00
_cell.angle_beta   90.00
_cell.angle_gamma   90.00
#
_symmetry.space_group_name_H-M   'P 1'
#
loop_
_entity.id
_entity.type
_entity.pdbx_description
1 polymer ?
#
loop_
_entity_poly.entity_id
_entity_poly.type
_entity_poly.pdbx_seq_one_letter_code
_entity_poly.pdbx_strand_id
1 'polypeptide(L)'
;RDESEYIEGGVDIGRTGRVFICEDCPENASRLESFPQVKLCGVEKILDRGLKYMSTGEIRRILLTKALLSGKQLLILSDPFAGLDVESRGILLDFFDTISKKSISEEKIETTFPRIILSMERFVEIPEAITNVLEFTDGNISFCGVRSDYEKLHLQRSQEDSKNREKNKQAFESELVNLREETSVISDEINDFQNEEEGAKGKQKELVPLIEMKDVNVGWDGNLVLKNLNWALYKNQHWLIRGPNGSGKTTFLELITGDNMQVFCNDIKIFGNRRGSGETIWDIKQKLGIVSYRLHVEYRMVGGTSLRNVIMSGFHDSIGLYEVPSDVETAAAEKWLKLGGFEGRGSESFGNLSYGEQRAILILRAA
;
A
#
# COMPACT_ATOMS: atom_id res chain seq x y z
N ARG A 1 25.10 -7.02 8.10
CA ARG A 1 26.23 -6.43 7.34
C ARG A 1 26.37 -7.26 6.09
N ASP A 2 26.09 -6.67 4.91
CA ASP A 2 26.36 -7.31 3.62
C ASP A 2 27.87 -7.28 3.40
N GLU A 3 28.49 -8.45 3.46
CA GLU A 3 29.82 -8.63 2.92
C GLU A 3 29.69 -8.81 1.42
N SER A 4 29.82 -7.73 0.66
CA SER A 4 29.92 -7.76 -0.79
C SER A 4 31.35 -8.13 -1.16
N GLU A 5 31.56 -9.35 -1.65
CA GLU A 5 32.79 -9.67 -2.36
C GLU A 5 32.77 -8.96 -3.73
N TYR A 6 33.62 -7.94 -3.88
CA TYR A 6 33.90 -7.31 -5.16
C TYR A 6 34.70 -8.28 -6.04
N ILE A 7 34.05 -8.84 -7.05
CA ILE A 7 34.72 -9.52 -8.15
C ILE A 7 34.91 -8.47 -9.25
N GLU A 8 36.16 -8.16 -9.62
CA GLU A 8 36.47 -7.24 -10.72
C GLU A 8 35.74 -7.66 -12.01
N GLY A 9 34.81 -6.77 -12.48
CA GLY A 9 34.06 -6.98 -13.73
C GLY A 9 32.77 -7.79 -13.61
N GLY A 10 32.37 -8.26 -12.43
CA GLY A 10 31.13 -8.99 -12.18
C GLY A 10 30.01 -8.08 -11.66
N VAL A 11 28.76 -8.38 -12.03
CA VAL A 11 27.60 -7.80 -11.38
C VAL A 11 27.54 -8.33 -9.96
N ASP A 12 27.60 -7.45 -8.95
CA ASP A 12 27.41 -7.83 -7.55
C ASP A 12 25.98 -8.34 -7.34
N ILE A 13 25.83 -9.65 -7.31
CA ILE A 13 24.56 -10.35 -7.13
C ILE A 13 24.14 -10.31 -5.64
N GLY A 14 25.10 -10.06 -4.74
CA GLY A 14 24.89 -10.15 -3.30
C GLY A 14 24.54 -11.57 -2.84
N ARG A 15 23.98 -11.71 -1.67
CA ARG A 15 23.56 -13.00 -1.10
C ARG A 15 22.38 -13.58 -1.87
N THR A 16 22.52 -14.80 -2.42
CA THR A 16 21.44 -15.47 -3.16
C THR A 16 20.44 -16.16 -2.24
N GLY A 17 19.24 -16.47 -2.75
CA GLY A 17 18.24 -17.25 -2.02
C GLY A 17 18.77 -18.62 -1.59
N ARG A 18 19.58 -19.29 -2.43
CA ARG A 18 20.21 -20.59 -2.11
C ARG A 18 21.14 -20.49 -0.91
N VAL A 19 22.04 -19.54 -0.91
CA VAL A 19 22.97 -19.29 0.19
C VAL A 19 22.21 -18.97 1.48
N PHE A 20 21.16 -18.18 1.39
CA PHE A 20 20.35 -17.82 2.55
C PHE A 20 19.58 -19.00 3.14
N ILE A 21 18.98 -19.85 2.30
CA ILE A 21 18.25 -21.05 2.78
C ILE A 21 19.21 -22.04 3.43
N CYS A 22 20.37 -22.27 2.81
CA CYS A 22 21.34 -23.28 3.26
C CYS A 22 22.35 -22.76 4.28
N GLU A 23 22.15 -21.58 4.86
CA GLU A 23 23.07 -20.96 5.82
C GLU A 23 23.41 -21.89 6.99
N ASP A 24 22.40 -22.60 7.51
CA ASP A 24 22.54 -23.52 8.64
C ASP A 24 22.96 -24.93 8.23
N CYS A 25 22.85 -25.30 6.94
CA CYS A 25 23.17 -26.61 6.36
C CYS A 25 23.76 -26.47 4.96
N PRO A 26 25.00 -25.98 4.78
CA PRO A 26 25.60 -25.71 3.46
C PRO A 26 25.69 -26.93 2.55
N GLU A 27 25.78 -28.13 3.11
CA GLU A 27 25.81 -29.40 2.38
C GLU A 27 24.56 -29.66 1.56
N ASN A 28 23.44 -29.05 1.89
CA ASN A 28 22.18 -29.18 1.18
C ASN A 28 22.09 -28.29 -0.06
N ALA A 29 23.01 -27.35 -0.26
CA ALA A 29 22.94 -26.36 -1.33
C ALA A 29 22.91 -26.98 -2.74
N SER A 30 23.66 -28.06 -2.97
CA SER A 30 23.75 -28.75 -4.27
C SER A 30 22.51 -29.57 -4.65
N ARG A 31 21.67 -29.93 -3.66
CA ARG A 31 20.46 -30.72 -3.88
C ARG A 31 19.18 -30.00 -3.44
N LEU A 32 19.27 -28.69 -3.25
CA LEU A 32 18.16 -27.90 -2.69
C LEU A 32 16.87 -28.05 -3.51
N GLU A 33 16.95 -28.11 -4.84
CA GLU A 33 15.80 -28.31 -5.73
C GLU A 33 15.07 -29.65 -5.54
N SER A 34 15.74 -30.65 -4.97
CA SER A 34 15.12 -31.97 -4.72
C SER A 34 14.14 -31.94 -3.54
N PHE A 35 14.21 -30.94 -2.67
CA PHE A 35 13.35 -30.88 -1.51
C PHE A 35 11.91 -30.46 -1.88
N PRO A 36 10.89 -31.21 -1.42
CA PRO A 36 9.49 -30.90 -1.70
C PRO A 36 9.06 -29.50 -1.27
N GLN A 37 9.66 -28.96 -0.20
CA GLN A 37 9.40 -27.62 0.31
C GLN A 37 9.77 -26.52 -0.67
N VAL A 38 10.84 -26.70 -1.43
CA VAL A 38 11.30 -25.75 -2.46
C VAL A 38 10.28 -25.64 -3.59
N LYS A 39 9.80 -26.80 -4.06
CA LYS A 39 8.72 -26.88 -5.07
C LYS A 39 7.42 -26.28 -4.56
N LEU A 40 7.05 -26.65 -3.34
CA LEU A 40 5.82 -26.18 -2.70
C LEU A 40 5.76 -24.66 -2.55
N CYS A 41 6.90 -24.03 -2.23
CA CYS A 41 7.01 -22.57 -2.15
C CYS A 41 7.23 -21.90 -3.51
N GLY A 42 7.40 -22.66 -4.60
CA GLY A 42 7.62 -22.13 -5.95
C GLY A 42 8.86 -21.25 -6.07
N VAL A 43 9.96 -21.62 -5.39
CA VAL A 43 11.19 -20.81 -5.36
C VAL A 43 12.31 -21.36 -6.26
N GLU A 44 12.10 -22.48 -6.95
CA GLU A 44 13.12 -23.17 -7.77
C GLU A 44 13.84 -22.23 -8.74
N LYS A 45 13.08 -21.37 -9.43
CA LYS A 45 13.62 -20.47 -10.48
C LYS A 45 14.32 -19.23 -9.93
N ILE A 46 14.22 -18.97 -8.64
CA ILE A 46 14.74 -17.75 -8.01
C ILE A 46 15.85 -18.04 -6.99
N LEU A 47 16.22 -19.31 -6.77
CA LEU A 47 17.23 -19.71 -5.79
C LEU A 47 18.56 -19.01 -5.98
N ASP A 48 19.01 -18.82 -7.22
CA ASP A 48 20.31 -18.24 -7.55
C ASP A 48 20.24 -16.73 -7.85
N ARG A 49 19.06 -16.13 -7.65
CA ARG A 49 18.90 -14.67 -7.72
C ARG A 49 19.33 -14.03 -6.40
N GLY A 50 20.01 -12.88 -6.47
CA GLY A 50 20.36 -12.08 -5.29
C GLY A 50 19.13 -11.55 -4.57
N LEU A 51 19.11 -11.64 -3.24
CA LEU A 51 17.96 -11.19 -2.42
C LEU A 51 17.56 -9.73 -2.67
N LYS A 52 18.55 -8.87 -2.96
CA LYS A 52 18.32 -7.45 -3.27
C LYS A 52 17.53 -7.22 -4.57
N TYR A 53 17.49 -8.21 -5.46
CA TYR A 53 16.74 -8.14 -6.73
C TYR A 53 15.42 -8.91 -6.69
N MET A 54 15.03 -9.40 -5.53
CA MET A 54 13.77 -10.12 -5.33
C MET A 54 12.64 -9.18 -4.93
N SER A 55 11.44 -9.47 -5.40
CA SER A 55 10.22 -8.84 -4.91
C SER A 55 9.95 -9.25 -3.44
N THR A 56 9.13 -8.47 -2.75
CA THR A 56 8.69 -8.79 -1.37
C THR A 56 8.07 -10.19 -1.28
N GLY A 57 7.29 -10.59 -2.30
CA GLY A 57 6.68 -11.92 -2.37
C GLY A 57 7.72 -13.04 -2.53
N GLU A 58 8.73 -12.83 -3.38
CA GLU A 58 9.83 -13.79 -3.56
C GLU A 58 10.65 -13.96 -2.28
N ILE A 59 11.00 -12.86 -1.61
CA ILE A 59 11.72 -12.88 -0.32
C ILE A 59 10.90 -13.67 0.73
N ARG A 60 9.60 -13.43 0.84
CA ARG A 60 8.75 -14.15 1.80
C ARG A 60 8.70 -15.65 1.52
N ARG A 61 8.63 -16.06 0.26
CA ARG A 61 8.68 -17.47 -0.13
C ARG A 61 10.03 -18.10 0.20
N ILE A 62 11.15 -17.39 0.00
CA ILE A 62 12.50 -17.83 0.41
C ILE A 62 12.58 -18.02 1.93
N LEU A 63 12.07 -17.04 2.72
CA LEU A 63 12.03 -17.13 4.19
C LEU A 63 11.19 -18.32 4.67
N LEU A 64 10.03 -18.54 4.04
CA LEU A 64 9.15 -19.66 4.35
C LEU A 64 9.82 -21.00 4.02
N THR A 65 10.50 -21.10 2.88
CA THR A 65 11.26 -22.30 2.50
C THR A 65 12.34 -22.61 3.54
N LYS A 66 13.11 -21.60 3.98
CA LYS A 66 14.11 -21.78 5.04
C LYS A 66 13.47 -22.29 6.33
N ALA A 67 12.34 -21.69 6.75
CA ALA A 67 11.63 -22.07 7.96
C ALA A 67 11.11 -23.52 7.91
N LEU A 68 10.62 -23.98 6.75
CA LEU A 68 10.13 -25.33 6.57
C LEU A 68 11.27 -26.38 6.57
N LEU A 69 12.41 -26.03 5.96
CA LEU A 69 13.58 -26.91 5.94
C LEU A 69 14.28 -27.01 7.29
N SER A 70 14.03 -26.07 8.20
CA SER A 70 14.62 -26.09 9.55
C SER A 70 14.05 -27.18 10.48
N GLY A 71 13.05 -27.94 10.06
CA GLY A 71 12.46 -29.06 10.82
C GLY A 71 11.75 -28.64 12.12
N LYS A 72 11.30 -27.38 12.23
CA LYS A 72 10.61 -26.88 13.43
C LYS A 72 9.20 -27.47 13.52
N GLN A 73 8.73 -27.73 14.74
CA GLN A 73 7.40 -28.28 15.00
C GLN A 73 6.28 -27.25 14.92
N LEU A 74 6.59 -25.97 15.09
CA LEU A 74 5.66 -24.85 15.08
C LEU A 74 6.18 -23.72 14.18
N LEU A 75 5.33 -23.26 13.28
CA LEU A 75 5.56 -22.13 12.40
C LEU A 75 4.63 -20.97 12.80
N ILE A 76 5.21 -19.85 13.18
CA ILE A 76 4.47 -18.63 13.52
C ILE A 76 4.70 -17.61 12.42
N LEU A 77 3.64 -17.16 11.79
CA LEU A 77 3.67 -16.20 10.68
C LEU A 77 2.84 -14.98 11.03
N SER A 78 3.49 -13.83 11.10
CA SER A 78 2.84 -12.54 11.30
C SER A 78 2.60 -11.88 9.96
N ASP A 79 1.35 -11.65 9.63
CA ASP A 79 0.86 -11.02 8.40
C ASP A 79 1.58 -11.51 7.11
N PRO A 80 1.52 -12.83 6.82
CA PRO A 80 2.29 -13.42 5.72
C PRO A 80 1.85 -12.93 4.35
N PHE A 81 0.66 -12.33 4.23
CA PHE A 81 0.09 -11.86 2.96
C PHE A 81 0.29 -10.35 2.72
N ALA A 82 0.80 -9.59 3.68
CA ALA A 82 1.00 -8.15 3.52
C ALA A 82 1.96 -7.84 2.36
N GLY A 83 1.55 -6.92 1.48
CA GLY A 83 2.37 -6.48 0.34
C GLY A 83 2.58 -7.52 -0.75
N LEU A 84 1.87 -8.66 -0.71
CA LEU A 84 1.88 -9.64 -1.80
C LEU A 84 0.91 -9.23 -2.92
N ASP A 85 1.32 -9.48 -4.16
CA ASP A 85 0.42 -9.46 -5.31
C ASP A 85 -0.50 -10.70 -5.32
N VAL A 86 -1.47 -10.70 -6.23
CA VAL A 86 -2.48 -11.76 -6.33
C VAL A 86 -1.85 -13.13 -6.61
N GLU A 87 -0.82 -13.19 -7.47
CA GLU A 87 -0.14 -14.43 -7.84
C GLU A 87 0.65 -15.00 -6.67
N SER A 88 1.50 -14.19 -6.03
CA SER A 88 2.29 -14.60 -4.85
C SER A 88 1.39 -15.03 -3.69
N ARG A 89 0.24 -14.38 -3.54
CA ARG A 89 -0.76 -14.73 -2.54
C ARG A 89 -1.42 -16.07 -2.83
N GLY A 90 -1.79 -16.33 -4.10
CA GLY A 90 -2.34 -17.62 -4.53
C GLY A 90 -1.38 -18.77 -4.21
N ILE A 91 -0.11 -18.64 -4.56
CA ILE A 91 0.92 -19.64 -4.25
C ILE A 91 1.02 -19.93 -2.75
N LEU A 92 0.91 -18.89 -1.92
CA LEU A 92 1.00 -19.04 -0.48
C LEU A 92 -0.27 -19.71 0.12
N LEU A 93 -1.45 -19.42 -0.41
CA LEU A 93 -2.70 -20.08 -0.03
C LEU A 93 -2.66 -21.57 -0.40
N ASP A 94 -2.30 -21.92 -1.63
CA ASP A 94 -2.14 -23.29 -2.11
C ASP A 94 -1.13 -24.09 -1.25
N PHE A 95 -0.06 -23.40 -0.82
CA PHE A 95 0.90 -23.96 0.11
C PHE A 95 0.25 -24.36 1.44
N PHE A 96 -0.50 -23.46 2.08
CA PHE A 96 -1.15 -23.77 3.36
C PHE A 96 -2.19 -24.89 3.23
N ASP A 97 -2.97 -24.91 2.16
CA ASP A 97 -3.97 -25.93 1.91
C ASP A 97 -3.33 -27.30 1.64
N THR A 98 -2.19 -27.30 0.97
CA THR A 98 -1.43 -28.54 0.72
C THR A 98 -0.87 -29.14 2.00
N ILE A 99 -0.33 -28.30 2.90
CA ILE A 99 0.16 -28.74 4.23
C ILE A 99 -0.97 -29.34 5.04
N SER A 100 -2.14 -28.71 5.07
CA SER A 100 -3.30 -29.18 5.82
C SER A 100 -3.76 -30.57 5.37
N LYS A 101 -3.89 -30.75 4.05
CA LYS A 101 -4.34 -32.04 3.47
C LYS A 101 -3.37 -33.18 3.77
N LYS A 102 -2.07 -32.92 3.74
CA LYS A 102 -1.04 -33.93 4.05
C LYS A 102 -0.93 -34.24 5.54
N SER A 103 -1.21 -33.28 6.41
CA SER A 103 -1.23 -33.50 7.87
C SER A 103 -2.36 -34.41 8.32
N ILE A 104 -3.43 -34.57 7.53
CA ILE A 104 -4.61 -35.37 7.87
C ILE A 104 -4.52 -36.80 7.30
N SER A 105 -3.77 -37.04 6.22
CA SER A 105 -3.85 -38.26 5.42
C SER A 105 -2.80 -39.31 5.71
N GLU A 106 -1.77 -39.06 6.54
CA GLU A 106 -0.65 -40.01 6.65
C GLU A 106 -0.20 -40.29 8.09
N GLU A 107 -0.62 -41.45 8.58
CA GLU A 107 -0.05 -42.09 9.78
C GLU A 107 1.39 -42.62 9.58
N LYS A 108 2.03 -42.45 8.43
CA LYS A 108 3.28 -43.16 8.07
C LYS A 108 4.30 -42.39 7.21
N ILE A 109 4.44 -41.07 7.29
CA ILE A 109 5.56 -40.39 6.65
C ILE A 109 6.32 -39.53 7.66
N GLU A 110 7.66 -39.72 7.73
CA GLU A 110 8.63 -39.08 8.62
C GLU A 110 8.80 -37.57 8.42
N THR A 111 8.03 -36.92 7.58
CA THR A 111 8.01 -35.46 7.42
C THR A 111 6.80 -34.86 8.11
N THR A 112 6.89 -34.67 9.42
CA THR A 112 5.90 -33.90 10.17
C THR A 112 5.96 -32.44 9.76
N PHE A 113 4.96 -31.98 9.00
CA PHE A 113 4.80 -30.54 8.73
C PHE A 113 4.54 -29.79 10.04
N PRO A 114 5.09 -28.59 10.20
CA PRO A 114 4.89 -27.80 11.42
C PRO A 114 3.41 -27.43 11.61
N ARG A 115 2.97 -27.35 12.85
CA ARG A 115 1.71 -26.67 13.17
C ARG A 115 1.85 -25.18 12.86
N ILE A 116 0.77 -24.52 12.46
CA ILE A 116 0.81 -23.15 11.97
C ILE A 116 -0.01 -22.25 12.88
N ILE A 117 0.57 -21.12 13.26
CA ILE A 117 -0.13 -19.97 13.83
C ILE A 117 0.01 -18.81 12.83
N LEU A 118 -1.15 -18.32 12.34
CA LEU A 118 -1.20 -17.13 11.52
C LEU A 118 -1.74 -15.96 12.32
N SER A 119 -1.00 -14.85 12.38
CA SER A 119 -1.51 -13.57 12.85
C SER A 119 -1.85 -12.70 11.65
N MET A 120 -3.10 -12.27 11.51
CA MET A 120 -3.62 -11.54 10.35
C MET A 120 -4.62 -10.48 10.78
N GLU A 121 -4.64 -9.34 10.09
CA GLU A 121 -5.62 -8.30 10.30
C GLU A 121 -6.94 -8.57 9.56
N ARG A 122 -6.89 -9.20 8.38
CA ARG A 122 -8.05 -9.39 7.49
C ARG A 122 -8.50 -10.84 7.43
N PHE A 123 -9.78 -11.05 7.75
CA PHE A 123 -10.41 -12.37 7.72
C PHE A 123 -10.62 -12.95 6.30
N VAL A 124 -10.76 -12.11 5.27
CA VAL A 124 -11.25 -12.48 3.92
C VAL A 124 -10.43 -13.58 3.23
N GLU A 125 -9.26 -13.91 3.75
CA GLU A 125 -8.29 -14.79 3.09
C GLU A 125 -7.64 -15.79 4.06
N ILE A 126 -8.40 -16.29 5.03
CA ILE A 126 -7.89 -17.35 5.92
C ILE A 126 -7.79 -18.65 5.12
N PRO A 127 -6.59 -19.26 5.01
CA PRO A 127 -6.42 -20.57 4.37
C PRO A 127 -7.35 -21.63 4.96
N GLU A 128 -7.83 -22.56 4.14
CA GLU A 128 -8.66 -23.69 4.60
C GLU A 128 -7.96 -24.54 5.68
N ALA A 129 -6.64 -24.55 5.65
CA ALA A 129 -5.78 -25.20 6.64
C ALA A 129 -6.01 -24.75 8.09
N ILE A 130 -6.52 -23.56 8.30
CA ILE A 130 -6.75 -23.00 9.64
C ILE A 130 -8.07 -23.53 10.21
N THR A 131 -7.98 -24.28 11.29
CA THR A 131 -9.12 -24.94 11.93
C THR A 131 -9.75 -24.16 13.07
N ASN A 132 -8.98 -23.30 13.72
CA ASN A 132 -9.38 -22.54 14.91
C ASN A 132 -9.04 -21.07 14.75
N VAL A 133 -9.85 -20.19 15.32
CA VAL A 133 -9.68 -18.74 15.31
C VAL A 133 -9.65 -18.22 16.74
N LEU A 134 -8.74 -17.30 16.99
CA LEU A 134 -8.65 -16.48 18.19
C LEU A 134 -8.71 -15.02 17.76
N GLU A 135 -9.73 -14.29 18.19
CA GLU A 135 -9.92 -12.87 17.87
C GLU A 135 -9.74 -12.01 19.11
N PHE A 136 -9.05 -10.89 18.93
CA PHE A 136 -8.88 -9.87 19.96
C PHE A 136 -9.62 -8.59 19.55
N THR A 137 -10.30 -7.97 20.52
CA THR A 137 -10.91 -6.64 20.38
C THR A 137 -10.59 -5.86 21.66
N ASP A 138 -10.02 -4.68 21.53
CA ASP A 138 -9.66 -3.81 22.65
C ASP A 138 -8.83 -4.50 23.74
N GLY A 139 -7.88 -5.34 23.34
CA GLY A 139 -7.01 -6.09 24.23
C GLY A 139 -7.64 -7.30 24.91
N ASN A 140 -8.91 -7.60 24.63
CA ASN A 140 -9.64 -8.74 25.17
C ASN A 140 -9.90 -9.79 24.09
N ILE A 141 -10.04 -11.07 24.51
CA ILE A 141 -10.46 -12.15 23.61
C ILE A 141 -11.96 -11.97 23.32
N SER A 142 -12.30 -11.64 22.08
CA SER A 142 -13.68 -11.49 21.61
C SER A 142 -14.24 -12.77 21.00
N PHE A 143 -13.37 -13.68 20.54
CA PHE A 143 -13.74 -15.01 20.07
C PHE A 143 -12.58 -15.99 20.27
N CYS A 144 -12.91 -17.24 20.65
CA CYS A 144 -11.98 -18.36 20.71
C CYS A 144 -12.75 -19.64 20.39
N GLY A 145 -12.49 -20.25 19.23
CA GLY A 145 -13.23 -21.45 18.83
C GLY A 145 -12.89 -21.95 17.43
N VAL A 146 -13.72 -22.86 16.92
CA VAL A 146 -13.54 -23.42 15.58
C VAL A 146 -13.88 -22.41 14.50
N ARG A 147 -13.20 -22.49 13.38
CA ARG A 147 -13.34 -21.61 12.23
C ARG A 147 -14.78 -21.48 11.74
N SER A 148 -15.51 -22.60 11.63
CA SER A 148 -16.88 -22.59 11.11
C SER A 148 -17.86 -21.73 11.92
N ASP A 149 -17.65 -21.61 13.22
CA ASP A 149 -18.49 -20.79 14.08
C ASP A 149 -18.08 -19.31 13.98
N TYR A 150 -16.79 -19.06 13.82
CA TYR A 150 -16.29 -17.70 13.54
C TYR A 150 -16.80 -17.17 12.20
N GLU A 151 -16.84 -17.99 11.15
CA GLU A 151 -17.36 -17.59 9.83
C GLU A 151 -18.83 -17.14 9.90
N LYS A 152 -19.66 -17.87 10.66
CA LYS A 152 -21.06 -17.48 10.90
C LYS A 152 -21.16 -16.13 11.60
N LEU A 153 -20.38 -15.96 12.67
CA LEU A 153 -20.33 -14.71 13.44
C LEU A 153 -19.88 -13.53 12.58
N HIS A 154 -18.82 -13.71 11.77
CA HIS A 154 -18.29 -12.70 10.88
C HIS A 154 -19.30 -12.28 9.80
N LEU A 155 -20.05 -13.26 9.27
CA LEU A 155 -21.10 -12.99 8.28
C LEU A 155 -22.22 -12.13 8.88
N GLN A 156 -22.65 -12.43 10.11
CA GLN A 156 -23.65 -11.66 10.83
C GLN A 156 -23.17 -10.22 11.09
N ARG A 157 -21.97 -10.04 11.63
CA ARG A 157 -21.35 -8.71 11.86
C ARG A 157 -21.24 -7.90 10.56
N SER A 158 -20.78 -8.53 9.47
CA SER A 158 -20.66 -7.87 8.17
C SER A 158 -22.01 -7.39 7.61
N GLN A 159 -23.09 -8.11 7.84
CA GLN A 159 -24.43 -7.69 7.44
C GLN A 159 -24.95 -6.53 8.29
N GLU A 160 -24.67 -6.51 9.58
CA GLU A 160 -25.03 -5.44 10.50
C GLU A 160 -24.25 -4.16 10.17
N ASP A 161 -22.93 -4.28 9.93
CA ASP A 161 -22.07 -3.16 9.55
C ASP A 161 -22.49 -2.54 8.21
N SER A 162 -22.89 -3.36 7.24
CA SER A 162 -23.37 -2.87 5.95
C SER A 162 -24.64 -2.04 6.10
N LYS A 163 -25.59 -2.47 6.95
CA LYS A 163 -26.82 -1.71 7.24
C LYS A 163 -26.53 -0.38 7.96
N ASN A 164 -25.56 -0.39 8.88
CA ASN A 164 -25.17 0.82 9.61
C ASN A 164 -24.43 1.81 8.71
N ARG A 165 -23.57 1.31 7.80
CA ARG A 165 -22.86 2.15 6.81
C ARG A 165 -23.82 2.88 5.88
N GLU A 166 -24.86 2.22 5.38
CA GLU A 166 -25.86 2.87 4.52
C GLU A 166 -26.61 4.01 5.25
N LYS A 167 -26.94 3.83 6.53
CA LYS A 167 -27.59 4.88 7.33
C LYS A 167 -26.70 6.10 7.57
N ASN A 168 -25.40 5.85 7.80
CA ASN A 168 -24.44 6.92 8.08
C ASN A 168 -23.94 7.63 6.83
N LYS A 169 -24.05 6.99 5.64
CA LYS A 169 -23.53 7.52 4.39
C LYS A 169 -24.20 8.85 3.99
N GLN A 170 -25.52 8.95 4.11
CA GLN A 170 -26.25 10.16 3.75
C GLN A 170 -25.91 11.35 4.67
N ALA A 171 -25.75 11.09 5.97
CA ALA A 171 -25.34 12.13 6.92
C ALA A 171 -23.91 12.61 6.62
N PHE A 172 -23.01 11.69 6.35
CA PHE A 172 -21.62 11.98 6.00
C PHE A 172 -21.49 12.77 4.69
N GLU A 173 -22.25 12.41 3.65
CA GLU A 173 -22.23 13.12 2.37
C GLU A 173 -22.67 14.58 2.50
N SER A 174 -23.72 14.86 3.26
CA SER A 174 -24.18 16.23 3.49
C SER A 174 -23.18 17.09 4.30
N GLU A 175 -22.53 16.49 5.30
CA GLU A 175 -21.51 17.17 6.09
C GLU A 175 -20.23 17.44 5.30
N LEU A 176 -19.86 16.54 4.41
CA LEU A 176 -18.69 16.65 3.52
C LEU A 176 -18.88 17.75 2.46
N VAL A 177 -20.10 17.92 1.93
CA VAL A 177 -20.41 19.01 1.00
C VAL A 177 -20.28 20.37 1.69
N ASN A 178 -20.85 20.52 2.88
CA ASN A 178 -20.76 21.75 3.65
C ASN A 178 -19.31 22.13 4.00
N LEU A 179 -18.48 21.12 4.37
CA LEU A 179 -17.06 21.35 4.66
C LEU A 179 -16.26 21.76 3.43
N ARG A 180 -16.56 21.18 2.26
CA ARG A 180 -15.91 21.56 1.00
C ARG A 180 -16.25 22.98 0.58
N GLU A 181 -17.49 23.40 0.73
CA GLU A 181 -17.89 24.79 0.46
C GLU A 181 -17.19 25.78 1.40
N GLU A 182 -17.06 25.47 2.68
CA GLU A 182 -16.35 26.31 3.64
C GLU A 182 -14.82 26.31 3.44
N THR A 183 -14.21 25.20 3.01
CA THR A 183 -12.77 25.13 2.73
C THR A 183 -12.42 25.71 1.37
N SER A 184 -13.34 25.75 0.40
CA SER A 184 -13.13 26.44 -0.89
C SER A 184 -12.99 27.94 -0.71
N VAL A 185 -13.64 28.54 0.30
CA VAL A 185 -13.45 29.96 0.64
C VAL A 185 -12.02 30.24 1.12
N ILE A 186 -11.39 29.28 1.81
CA ILE A 186 -9.97 29.42 2.23
C ILE A 186 -9.05 29.27 1.02
N SER A 187 -9.37 28.39 0.06
CA SER A 187 -8.60 28.21 -1.17
C SER A 187 -8.82 29.34 -2.17
N ASP A 188 -9.95 30.06 -2.13
CA ASP A 188 -10.23 31.21 -3.00
C ASP A 188 -9.45 32.44 -2.57
N GLU A 189 -9.12 32.61 -1.29
CA GLU A 189 -8.15 33.62 -0.83
C GLU A 189 -6.71 33.27 -1.26
N ILE A 190 -6.41 32.01 -1.56
CA ILE A 190 -5.12 31.53 -2.06
C ILE A 190 -5.10 31.38 -3.59
N ASN A 191 -6.27 31.19 -4.24
CA ASN A 191 -6.42 30.92 -5.68
C ASN A 191 -7.29 31.94 -6.40
N ASP A 192 -6.82 33.17 -6.54
CA ASP A 192 -7.38 34.18 -7.46
C ASP A 192 -7.23 33.80 -8.96
N PHE A 193 -6.82 32.56 -9.25
CA PHE A 193 -6.53 32.07 -10.61
C PHE A 193 -7.61 31.19 -11.26
N GLN A 194 -8.79 31.00 -10.65
CA GLN A 194 -9.83 30.10 -11.23
C GLN A 194 -10.98 30.82 -11.97
N ASN A 195 -11.00 32.14 -12.08
CA ASN A 195 -12.14 32.92 -12.62
C ASN A 195 -12.04 33.39 -14.08
N GLU A 196 -11.24 32.78 -14.95
CA GLU A 196 -11.20 33.18 -16.37
C GLU A 196 -11.97 32.27 -17.35
N GLU A 197 -12.80 31.31 -16.94
CA GLU A 197 -13.48 30.38 -17.86
C GLU A 197 -15.02 30.45 -17.94
N GLU A 198 -15.70 31.47 -17.43
CA GLU A 198 -17.17 31.59 -17.60
C GLU A 198 -17.63 32.43 -18.79
N GLY A 199 -16.78 32.77 -19.73
CA GLY A 199 -17.07 33.74 -20.80
C GLY A 199 -17.24 33.20 -22.23
N ALA A 200 -17.51 31.93 -22.50
CA ALA A 200 -17.72 31.46 -23.88
C ALA A 200 -18.96 30.54 -24.03
N LYS A 201 -20.10 31.17 -24.29
CA LYS A 201 -21.29 30.48 -24.83
C LYS A 201 -21.02 30.05 -26.27
N GLY A 202 -21.15 28.74 -26.53
CA GLY A 202 -21.46 28.22 -27.89
C GLY A 202 -20.34 27.61 -28.71
N LYS A 203 -19.63 26.58 -28.18
CA LYS A 203 -18.99 25.54 -29.00
C LYS A 203 -19.05 24.24 -28.21
N GLN A 204 -19.21 23.09 -28.88
CA GLN A 204 -19.07 21.78 -28.26
C GLN A 204 -17.78 21.77 -27.45
N LYS A 205 -17.91 21.70 -26.11
CA LYS A 205 -16.76 21.64 -25.19
C LYS A 205 -16.02 20.34 -25.53
N GLU A 206 -14.92 20.44 -26.26
CA GLU A 206 -13.94 19.34 -26.26
C GLU A 206 -13.59 19.07 -24.80
N LEU A 207 -13.81 17.84 -24.35
CA LEU A 207 -13.47 17.42 -22.98
C LEU A 207 -11.95 17.47 -22.84
N VAL A 208 -11.45 18.54 -22.26
CA VAL A 208 -10.02 18.70 -21.96
C VAL A 208 -9.67 17.73 -20.84
N PRO A 209 -8.70 16.79 -21.04
CA PRO A 209 -8.28 15.90 -20.02
C PRO A 209 -7.53 16.63 -18.89
N LEU A 210 -7.76 16.22 -17.64
CA LEU A 210 -6.99 16.67 -16.49
C LEU A 210 -5.53 16.18 -16.56
N ILE A 211 -5.34 14.96 -17.06
CA ILE A 211 -4.03 14.36 -17.31
C ILE A 211 -4.07 13.69 -18.67
N GLU A 212 -3.06 13.91 -19.48
CA GLU A 212 -2.89 13.28 -20.80
C GLU A 212 -1.46 12.74 -20.92
N MET A 213 -1.34 11.48 -21.31
CA MET A 213 -0.07 10.78 -21.56
C MET A 213 -0.10 10.21 -22.98
N LYS A 214 0.90 10.55 -23.81
CA LYS A 214 1.01 10.09 -25.21
C LYS A 214 2.35 9.41 -25.43
N ASP A 215 2.29 8.16 -25.87
CA ASP A 215 3.45 7.32 -26.21
C ASP A 215 4.55 7.33 -25.13
N VAL A 216 4.13 7.34 -23.87
CA VAL A 216 5.03 7.45 -22.73
C VAL A 216 5.84 6.18 -22.55
N ASN A 217 7.16 6.34 -22.50
CA ASN A 217 8.12 5.27 -22.29
C ASN A 217 9.02 5.62 -21.10
N VAL A 218 9.07 4.76 -20.10
CA VAL A 218 9.89 4.95 -18.89
C VAL A 218 10.65 3.67 -18.59
N GLY A 219 11.94 3.80 -18.33
CA GLY A 219 12.79 2.66 -18.01
C GLY A 219 14.17 3.07 -17.54
N TRP A 220 14.96 2.08 -17.12
CA TRP A 220 16.32 2.24 -16.63
C TRP A 220 17.21 1.14 -17.23
N ASP A 221 18.45 1.48 -17.56
CA ASP A 221 19.46 0.55 -18.06
C ASP A 221 18.99 -0.32 -19.23
N GLY A 222 18.24 0.29 -20.16
CA GLY A 222 17.69 -0.41 -21.33
C GLY A 222 16.42 -1.24 -21.06
N ASN A 223 15.98 -1.35 -19.81
CA ASN A 223 14.76 -2.07 -19.43
C ASN A 223 13.58 -1.09 -19.31
N LEU A 224 12.62 -1.17 -20.23
CA LEU A 224 11.40 -0.39 -20.19
C LEU A 224 10.40 -0.99 -19.18
N VAL A 225 9.98 -0.17 -18.21
CA VAL A 225 8.95 -0.49 -17.22
C VAL A 225 7.56 -0.07 -17.74
N LEU A 226 7.45 1.13 -18.31
CA LEU A 226 6.26 1.59 -19.04
C LEU A 226 6.61 1.64 -20.53
N LYS A 227 5.72 1.12 -21.38
CA LYS A 227 5.94 0.98 -22.83
C LYS A 227 4.76 1.53 -23.60
N ASN A 228 5.01 2.57 -24.41
CA ASN A 228 4.00 3.19 -25.28
C ASN A 228 2.67 3.46 -24.57
N LEU A 229 2.76 3.99 -23.35
CA LEU A 229 1.58 4.25 -22.54
C LEU A 229 0.81 5.44 -23.10
N ASN A 230 -0.42 5.18 -23.52
CA ASN A 230 -1.40 6.18 -23.94
C ASN A 230 -2.57 6.14 -22.97
N TRP A 231 -2.79 7.25 -22.25
CA TRP A 231 -3.83 7.31 -21.24
C TRP A 231 -4.25 8.75 -20.96
N ALA A 232 -5.54 8.93 -20.64
CA ALA A 232 -6.06 10.24 -20.26
C ALA A 232 -7.07 10.12 -19.11
N LEU A 233 -7.01 11.09 -18.20
CA LEU A 233 -7.96 11.26 -17.10
C LEU A 233 -8.83 12.48 -17.40
N TYR A 234 -10.14 12.30 -17.36
CA TYR A 234 -11.11 13.38 -17.55
C TYR A 234 -11.82 13.72 -16.23
N LYS A 235 -12.39 14.91 -16.15
CA LYS A 235 -13.19 15.35 -15.02
C LYS A 235 -14.32 14.35 -14.73
N ASN A 236 -14.59 14.08 -13.46
CA ASN A 236 -15.59 13.11 -12.98
C ASN A 236 -15.30 11.63 -13.29
N GLN A 237 -14.05 11.27 -13.62
CA GLN A 237 -13.61 9.89 -13.70
C GLN A 237 -12.82 9.50 -12.44
N HIS A 238 -13.05 8.27 -11.97
CA HIS A 238 -12.30 7.63 -10.88
C HIS A 238 -11.64 6.37 -11.42
N TRP A 239 -10.33 6.22 -11.23
CA TRP A 239 -9.56 5.13 -11.79
C TRP A 239 -8.95 4.23 -10.73
N LEU A 240 -9.06 2.92 -10.92
CA LEU A 240 -8.33 1.91 -10.18
C LEU A 240 -7.16 1.43 -11.03
N ILE A 241 -5.93 1.67 -10.56
CA ILE A 241 -4.72 1.15 -11.20
C ILE A 241 -4.38 -0.19 -10.55
N ARG A 242 -4.40 -1.26 -11.35
CA ARG A 242 -4.19 -2.63 -10.89
C ARG A 242 -3.10 -3.32 -11.70
N GLY A 243 -2.35 -4.21 -11.06
CA GLY A 243 -1.31 -5.04 -11.69
C GLY A 243 -0.41 -5.71 -10.66
N PRO A 244 0.40 -6.70 -11.06
CA PRO A 244 1.35 -7.37 -10.17
C PRO A 244 2.44 -6.42 -9.66
N ASN A 245 3.22 -6.87 -8.68
CA ASN A 245 4.40 -6.13 -8.22
C ASN A 245 5.41 -6.01 -9.38
N GLY A 246 6.06 -4.84 -9.50
CA GLY A 246 6.96 -4.56 -10.61
C GLY A 246 6.30 -4.18 -11.94
N SER A 247 4.97 -4.11 -12.03
CA SER A 247 4.25 -3.73 -13.28
C SER A 247 4.29 -2.24 -13.62
N GLY A 248 5.00 -1.41 -12.84
CA GLY A 248 5.13 0.02 -13.12
C GLY A 248 4.07 0.93 -12.49
N LYS A 249 3.20 0.45 -11.59
CA LYS A 249 2.16 1.27 -10.93
C LYS A 249 2.74 2.48 -10.18
N THR A 250 3.78 2.26 -9.40
CA THR A 250 4.47 3.33 -8.67
C THR A 250 5.10 4.32 -9.65
N THR A 251 5.81 3.82 -10.66
CA THR A 251 6.42 4.64 -11.72
C THR A 251 5.39 5.51 -12.44
N PHE A 252 4.21 4.93 -12.74
CA PHE A 252 3.10 5.68 -13.35
C PHE A 252 2.61 6.81 -12.44
N LEU A 253 2.42 6.56 -11.13
CA LEU A 253 2.01 7.59 -10.18
C LEU A 253 3.09 8.66 -10.01
N GLU A 254 4.37 8.28 -9.95
CA GLU A 254 5.50 9.20 -9.85
C GLU A 254 5.63 10.16 -11.05
N LEU A 255 5.18 9.75 -12.24
CA LEU A 255 5.07 10.67 -13.39
C LEU A 255 4.01 11.76 -13.14
N ILE A 256 2.89 11.40 -12.50
CA ILE A 256 1.81 12.35 -12.19
C ILE A 256 2.23 13.30 -11.08
N THR A 257 2.83 12.78 -10.00
CA THR A 257 3.28 13.58 -8.84
C THR A 257 4.53 14.40 -9.13
N GLY A 258 5.21 14.14 -10.26
CA GLY A 258 6.44 14.81 -10.64
C GLY A 258 7.69 14.32 -9.93
N ASP A 259 7.59 13.21 -9.18
CA ASP A 259 8.74 12.62 -8.48
C ASP A 259 9.67 11.84 -9.41
N ASN A 260 9.23 11.51 -10.64
CA ASN A 260 10.03 10.86 -11.67
C ASN A 260 10.47 11.86 -12.75
N MET A 261 11.79 12.09 -12.85
CA MET A 261 12.37 13.05 -13.79
C MET A 261 12.15 12.72 -15.28
N GLN A 262 11.83 11.46 -15.62
CA GLN A 262 11.53 11.07 -16.99
C GLN A 262 10.19 11.64 -17.49
N VAL A 263 9.42 12.30 -16.64
CA VAL A 263 8.24 13.08 -17.01
C VAL A 263 8.58 14.18 -18.05
N PHE A 264 9.77 14.78 -17.98
CA PHE A 264 10.24 15.83 -18.88
C PHE A 264 10.67 15.30 -20.26
N CYS A 265 10.99 14.01 -20.37
CA CYS A 265 11.39 13.37 -21.62
C CYS A 265 10.21 12.76 -22.38
N ASN A 266 9.00 12.84 -21.82
CA ASN A 266 7.80 12.25 -22.38
C ASN A 266 6.73 13.33 -22.69
N ASP A 267 5.74 12.99 -23.51
CA ASP A 267 4.58 13.86 -23.77
C ASP A 267 3.50 13.64 -22.71
N ILE A 268 3.62 14.38 -21.62
CA ILE A 268 2.72 14.32 -20.48
C ILE A 268 2.19 15.70 -20.20
N LYS A 269 0.86 15.85 -20.15
CA LYS A 269 0.18 17.07 -19.72
C LYS A 269 -0.56 16.82 -18.43
N ILE A 270 -0.48 17.77 -17.51
CA ILE A 270 -1.17 17.74 -16.22
C ILE A 270 -1.89 19.07 -16.06
N PHE A 271 -3.20 19.01 -15.81
CA PHE A 271 -4.08 20.19 -15.77
C PHE A 271 -3.96 21.08 -17.02
N GLY A 272 -3.84 20.45 -18.20
CA GLY A 272 -3.72 21.13 -19.49
C GLY A 272 -2.33 21.59 -19.89
N ASN A 273 -1.36 21.68 -18.95
CA ASN A 273 0.00 22.15 -19.20
C ASN A 273 0.94 20.96 -19.46
N ARG A 274 1.77 21.07 -20.50
CA ARG A 274 2.83 20.09 -20.76
C ARG A 274 3.91 20.21 -19.69
N ARG A 275 4.36 19.08 -19.14
CA ARG A 275 5.45 19.09 -18.16
C ARG A 275 6.72 19.70 -18.75
N GLY A 276 7.28 20.67 -18.02
CA GLY A 276 8.46 21.42 -18.46
C GLY A 276 8.16 22.67 -19.31
N SER A 277 6.87 23.11 -19.39
CA SER A 277 6.50 24.33 -20.11
C SER A 277 6.64 25.62 -19.29
N GLY A 278 7.14 25.52 -18.07
CA GLY A 278 7.42 26.67 -17.20
C GLY A 278 6.73 26.61 -15.83
N GLU A 279 5.75 25.70 -15.64
CA GLU A 279 5.13 25.49 -14.34
C GLU A 279 6.12 24.83 -13.37
N THR A 280 6.03 25.22 -12.11
CA THR A 280 6.81 24.60 -11.03
C THR A 280 6.16 23.31 -10.57
N ILE A 281 6.91 22.46 -9.89
CA ILE A 281 6.36 21.25 -9.27
C ILE A 281 5.32 21.59 -8.19
N TRP A 282 5.48 22.74 -7.54
CA TRP A 282 4.59 23.22 -6.49
C TRP A 282 3.21 23.57 -7.03
N ASP A 283 3.13 24.19 -8.20
CA ASP A 283 1.86 24.54 -8.88
C ASP A 283 1.01 23.30 -9.19
N ILE A 284 1.65 22.15 -9.31
CA ILE A 284 0.97 20.87 -9.54
C ILE A 284 0.63 20.21 -8.21
N LYS A 285 1.58 20.17 -7.28
CA LYS A 285 1.38 19.51 -5.97
C LYS A 285 0.27 20.16 -5.16
N GLN A 286 0.09 21.48 -5.25
CA GLN A 286 -1.02 22.19 -4.63
C GLN A 286 -2.41 21.72 -5.11
N LYS A 287 -2.49 21.13 -6.31
CA LYS A 287 -3.74 20.60 -6.89
C LYS A 287 -3.91 19.09 -6.69
N LEU A 288 -2.97 18.44 -6.00
CA LEU A 288 -2.93 16.98 -5.80
C LEU A 288 -2.97 16.61 -4.33
N GLY A 289 -4.04 15.97 -3.90
CA GLY A 289 -4.04 15.26 -2.61
C GLY A 289 -3.32 13.92 -2.74
N ILE A 290 -2.18 13.74 -2.05
CA ILE A 290 -1.37 12.53 -2.16
C ILE A 290 -1.32 11.79 -0.83
N VAL A 291 -1.71 10.51 -0.84
CA VAL A 291 -1.55 9.60 0.30
C VAL A 291 -0.69 8.42 -0.14
N SER A 292 0.54 8.37 0.34
CA SER A 292 1.50 7.32 -0.01
C SER A 292 2.07 6.64 1.24
N TYR A 293 2.68 5.45 1.05
CA TYR A 293 3.42 4.79 2.12
C TYR A 293 4.64 5.62 2.56
N ARG A 294 5.32 6.26 1.61
CA ARG A 294 6.46 7.14 1.89
C ARG A 294 6.05 8.28 2.82
N LEU A 295 4.97 8.98 2.51
CA LEU A 295 4.42 10.05 3.34
C LEU A 295 4.11 9.57 4.76
N HIS A 296 3.55 8.37 4.89
CA HIS A 296 3.28 7.75 6.19
C HIS A 296 4.56 7.55 7.03
N VAL A 297 5.62 7.02 6.41
CA VAL A 297 6.90 6.80 7.07
C VAL A 297 7.54 8.13 7.49
N GLU A 298 7.51 9.14 6.63
CA GLU A 298 8.07 10.47 6.89
C GLU A 298 7.39 11.13 8.09
N TYR A 299 6.06 11.10 8.20
CA TYR A 299 5.35 11.61 9.38
C TYR A 299 5.66 10.84 10.67
N ARG A 300 5.86 9.54 10.61
CA ARG A 300 6.31 8.76 11.77
C ARG A 300 7.70 9.15 12.25
N MET A 301 8.59 9.54 11.33
CA MET A 301 9.97 9.95 11.64
C MET A 301 10.04 11.36 12.24
N VAL A 302 9.12 12.27 11.86
CA VAL A 302 9.11 13.64 12.40
C VAL A 302 8.82 13.70 13.89
N GLY A 303 8.20 12.68 14.49
CA GLY A 303 7.95 12.51 15.92
C GLY A 303 7.27 13.69 16.62
N GLY A 304 6.30 13.41 17.47
CA GLY A 304 5.64 14.43 18.31
C GLY A 304 4.69 15.41 17.59
N THR A 305 4.49 15.28 16.26
CA THR A 305 3.55 16.13 15.51
C THR A 305 2.11 15.82 15.93
N SER A 306 1.34 16.85 16.30
CA SER A 306 -0.08 16.69 16.67
C SER A 306 -0.96 16.41 15.45
N LEU A 307 -2.12 15.75 15.66
CA LEU A 307 -3.06 15.45 14.56
C LEU A 307 -3.50 16.71 13.84
N ARG A 308 -3.78 17.78 14.60
CA ARG A 308 -4.13 19.10 14.04
C ARG A 308 -3.02 19.60 13.11
N ASN A 309 -1.76 19.53 13.53
CA ASN A 309 -0.63 20.00 12.72
C ASN A 309 -0.42 19.15 11.46
N VAL A 310 -0.70 17.85 11.53
CA VAL A 310 -0.65 16.98 10.33
C VAL A 310 -1.69 17.42 9.31
N ILE A 311 -2.92 17.72 9.73
CA ILE A 311 -3.96 18.20 8.81
C ILE A 311 -3.60 19.58 8.26
N MET A 312 -3.23 20.54 9.12
CA MET A 312 -2.86 21.89 8.70
C MET A 312 -1.68 21.90 7.72
N SER A 313 -0.71 20.99 7.86
CA SER A 313 0.39 20.87 6.90
C SER A 313 -0.07 20.47 5.49
N GLY A 314 -1.29 19.94 5.35
CA GLY A 314 -1.93 19.67 4.07
C GLY A 314 -2.26 20.96 3.30
N PHE A 315 -2.66 22.02 3.97
CA PHE A 315 -2.95 23.31 3.34
C PHE A 315 -1.70 23.96 2.71
N HIS A 316 -0.52 23.60 3.21
CA HIS A 316 0.78 24.12 2.72
C HIS A 316 1.57 23.08 1.90
N ASP A 317 1.00 21.93 1.59
CA ASP A 317 1.66 20.78 0.94
C ASP A 317 3.04 20.45 1.53
N SER A 318 3.20 20.59 2.84
CA SER A 318 4.45 20.40 3.56
C SER A 318 4.40 19.16 4.47
N ILE A 319 5.57 18.56 4.72
CA ILE A 319 5.71 17.52 5.74
C ILE A 319 6.09 18.19 7.06
N GLY A 320 5.11 18.35 7.95
CA GLY A 320 5.23 19.17 9.14
C GLY A 320 4.77 20.61 8.91
N LEU A 321 4.47 21.29 10.01
CA LEU A 321 4.00 22.67 10.00
C LEU A 321 5.17 23.60 10.31
N TYR A 322 5.56 24.43 9.36
CA TYR A 322 6.70 25.38 9.48
C TYR A 322 6.26 26.83 9.65
N GLU A 323 5.00 27.13 9.38
CA GLU A 323 4.40 28.45 9.51
C GLU A 323 3.44 28.49 10.71
N VAL A 324 3.17 29.68 11.22
CA VAL A 324 2.18 29.88 12.30
C VAL A 324 0.80 29.82 11.66
N PRO A 325 -0.03 28.81 12.01
CA PRO A 325 -1.34 28.67 11.40
C PRO A 325 -2.26 29.82 11.79
N SER A 326 -3.13 30.20 10.86
CA SER A 326 -4.22 31.12 11.12
C SER A 326 -5.33 30.50 11.97
N ASP A 327 -6.17 31.33 12.60
CA ASP A 327 -7.35 30.85 13.32
C ASP A 327 -8.33 30.11 12.40
N VAL A 328 -8.42 30.52 11.13
CA VAL A 328 -9.25 29.91 10.09
C VAL A 328 -8.78 28.50 9.77
N GLU A 329 -7.48 28.31 9.53
CA GLU A 329 -6.89 26.99 9.26
C GLU A 329 -7.05 26.06 10.47
N THR A 330 -6.86 26.60 11.67
CA THR A 330 -7.07 25.84 12.92
C THR A 330 -8.52 25.36 13.04
N ALA A 331 -9.48 26.24 12.76
CA ALA A 331 -10.91 25.90 12.81
C ALA A 331 -11.27 24.86 11.72
N ALA A 332 -10.71 24.99 10.50
CA ALA A 332 -10.90 24.02 9.43
C ALA A 332 -10.33 22.64 9.80
N ALA A 333 -9.11 22.59 10.36
CA ALA A 333 -8.49 21.35 10.80
C ALA A 333 -9.32 20.63 11.88
N GLU A 334 -9.92 21.37 12.83
CA GLU A 334 -10.80 20.77 13.84
C GLU A 334 -12.10 20.20 13.23
N LYS A 335 -12.66 20.84 12.21
CA LYS A 335 -13.81 20.29 11.48
C LYS A 335 -13.46 19.00 10.74
N TRP A 336 -12.30 18.93 10.07
CA TRP A 336 -11.82 17.72 9.43
C TRP A 336 -11.55 16.59 10.44
N LEU A 337 -10.98 16.91 11.61
CA LEU A 337 -10.80 15.95 12.71
C LEU A 337 -12.15 15.41 13.19
N LYS A 338 -13.15 16.26 13.36
CA LYS A 338 -14.49 15.85 13.76
C LYS A 338 -15.13 14.93 12.73
N LEU A 339 -15.06 15.28 11.45
CA LEU A 339 -15.57 14.45 10.35
C LEU A 339 -14.91 13.06 10.32
N GLY A 340 -13.59 12.99 10.60
CA GLY A 340 -12.84 11.74 10.66
C GLY A 340 -13.05 10.91 11.94
N GLY A 341 -13.85 11.40 12.89
CA GLY A 341 -14.07 10.72 14.19
C GLY A 341 -12.96 10.96 15.22
N PHE A 342 -12.14 12.02 15.04
CA PHE A 342 -11.07 12.42 15.96
C PHE A 342 -11.40 13.68 16.76
N GLU A 343 -12.68 13.98 16.99
CA GLU A 343 -13.11 15.17 17.75
C GLU A 343 -12.45 15.21 19.12
N GLY A 344 -11.88 16.37 19.48
CA GLY A 344 -11.18 16.57 20.75
C GLY A 344 -9.77 15.94 20.84
N ARG A 345 -9.31 15.19 19.83
CA ARG A 345 -8.00 14.53 19.80
C ARG A 345 -6.93 15.34 19.06
N GLY A 346 -7.21 16.57 18.65
CA GLY A 346 -6.32 17.41 17.81
C GLY A 346 -4.91 17.63 18.37
N SER A 347 -4.74 17.61 19.70
CA SER A 347 -3.43 17.73 20.37
C SER A 347 -2.68 16.40 20.53
N GLU A 348 -3.31 15.27 20.24
CA GLU A 348 -2.69 13.96 20.32
C GLU A 348 -1.55 13.82 19.30
N SER A 349 -0.49 13.08 19.65
CA SER A 349 0.62 12.83 18.73
C SER A 349 0.24 11.80 17.68
N PHE A 350 0.53 12.08 16.41
CA PHE A 350 0.34 11.17 15.28
C PHE A 350 1.04 9.81 15.50
N GLY A 351 2.21 9.80 16.16
CA GLY A 351 2.97 8.58 16.45
C GLY A 351 2.28 7.62 17.42
N ASN A 352 1.35 8.11 18.24
CA ASN A 352 0.63 7.31 19.24
C ASN A 352 -0.59 6.59 18.65
N LEU A 353 -1.00 6.96 17.44
CA LEU A 353 -2.15 6.36 16.77
C LEU A 353 -1.83 4.95 16.26
N SER A 354 -2.86 4.12 16.18
CA SER A 354 -2.82 2.87 15.42
C SER A 354 -2.53 3.14 13.93
N TYR A 355 -2.01 2.13 13.23
CA TYR A 355 -1.71 2.26 11.80
C TYR A 355 -2.93 2.68 10.96
N GLY A 356 -4.12 2.17 11.28
CA GLY A 356 -5.37 2.53 10.61
C GLY A 356 -5.75 4.00 10.85
N GLU A 357 -5.67 4.47 12.10
CA GLU A 357 -5.93 5.87 12.44
C GLU A 357 -4.92 6.82 11.78
N GLN A 358 -3.63 6.45 11.76
CA GLN A 358 -2.61 7.23 11.04
C GLN A 358 -2.97 7.38 9.55
N ARG A 359 -3.45 6.31 8.91
CA ARG A 359 -3.91 6.37 7.52
C ARG A 359 -5.14 7.26 7.34
N ALA A 360 -6.09 7.19 8.27
CA ALA A 360 -7.27 8.05 8.24
C ALA A 360 -6.88 9.54 8.33
N ILE A 361 -5.98 9.91 9.25
CA ILE A 361 -5.48 11.28 9.37
C ILE A 361 -4.77 11.75 8.09
N LEU A 362 -3.96 10.89 7.44
CA LEU A 362 -3.31 11.26 6.17
C LEU A 362 -4.30 11.42 5.01
N ILE A 363 -5.41 10.69 5.02
CA ILE A 363 -6.51 10.90 4.06
C ILE A 363 -7.18 12.24 4.31
N LEU A 364 -7.51 12.57 5.56
CA LEU A 364 -8.08 13.86 5.93
C LEU A 364 -7.15 15.04 5.58
N ARG A 365 -5.84 14.86 5.71
CA ARG A 365 -4.84 15.84 5.28
C ARG A 365 -4.86 16.09 3.77
N ALA A 366 -5.13 15.07 2.97
CA ALA A 366 -5.07 15.13 1.51
C ALA A 366 -6.41 15.56 0.87
N ALA A 367 -7.50 15.57 1.63
CA ALA A 367 -8.85 15.93 1.18
C ALA A 367 -9.10 17.42 1.23
#